data_625217179bb64a2e9de0718f126f94e7
#
_entry.id   625217179bb64a2e9de0718f126f94e7
#
_cell.length_a   1.000
_cell.length_b   1.000
_cell.length_c   1.000
_cell.angle_alpha   90.00
_cell.angle_beta   90.00
_cell.angle_gamma   90.00
#
_symmetry.space_group_name_H-M   'P 1'
#
loop_
_entity.id
_entity.type
_entity.pdbx_description
1 polymer ?
#
loop_
_entity_poly.entity_id
_entity_poly.type
_entity_poly.pdbx_seq_one_letter_code
_entity_poly.pdbx_strand_id
1 'polypeptide(L)'
;MLAETSLDPQEALVCTMVLVAAAGEGITDSEIGVMSGLVQTVPVFRGFSADRLAVATDRAVELLREADGLAHAGRLIRDSLPPRLRETAYALACEVAAADFFEDRASVSILELVRDELALDPLVAAAIERGARARYQVV
;
A
#
# COMPACT_ATOMS: atom_id res chain seq x y z
N MET A 1 4.07 5.14 24.15
CA MET A 1 5.32 5.33 23.39
C MET A 1 5.56 4.18 22.43
N LEU A 2 5.86 3.00 22.94
CA LEU A 2 6.14 1.87 22.07
C LEU A 2 4.94 1.45 21.22
N ALA A 3 3.73 1.59 21.74
CA ALA A 3 2.51 1.27 21.00
C ALA A 3 2.33 2.13 19.74
N GLU A 4 2.93 3.32 19.73
CA GLU A 4 2.84 4.23 18.60
C GLU A 4 3.78 3.87 17.47
N THR A 5 4.73 2.98 17.72
CA THR A 5 5.71 2.57 16.72
C THR A 5 5.38 1.25 16.05
N SER A 6 4.18 0.72 16.30
CA SER A 6 3.73 -0.53 15.69
C SER A 6 2.34 -0.35 15.08
N LEU A 7 2.08 -1.14 14.06
CA LEU A 7 0.79 -1.17 13.37
C LEU A 7 0.25 -2.59 13.45
N ASP A 8 -1.08 -2.75 13.50
CA ASP A 8 -1.61 -4.07 13.28
C ASP A 8 -1.52 -4.40 11.77
N PRO A 9 -1.66 -5.66 11.37
CA PRO A 9 -1.50 -6.02 9.96
C PRO A 9 -2.42 -5.28 9.01
N GLN A 10 -3.68 -5.05 9.38
CA GLN A 10 -4.60 -4.34 8.51
C GLN A 10 -4.18 -2.87 8.36
N GLU A 11 -3.74 -2.24 9.44
CA GLU A 11 -3.21 -0.88 9.39
C GLU A 11 -1.96 -0.79 8.51
N ALA A 12 -1.09 -1.80 8.61
CA ALA A 12 0.12 -1.84 7.79
C ALA A 12 -0.22 -1.95 6.30
N LEU A 13 -1.27 -2.71 5.96
CA LEU A 13 -1.73 -2.82 4.59
C LEU A 13 -2.30 -1.50 4.08
N VAL A 14 -3.07 -0.80 4.91
CA VAL A 14 -3.57 0.54 4.55
C VAL A 14 -2.40 1.49 4.34
N CYS A 15 -1.43 1.47 5.24
CA CYS A 15 -0.24 2.32 5.13
C CYS A 15 0.50 2.06 3.81
N THR A 16 0.61 0.81 3.41
CA THR A 16 1.24 0.45 2.13
C THR A 16 0.51 1.09 0.96
N MET A 17 -0.82 1.02 0.95
CA MET A 17 -1.62 1.65 -0.10
C MET A 17 -1.45 3.17 -0.11
N VAL A 18 -1.43 3.79 1.07
CA VAL A 18 -1.26 5.24 1.20
C VAL A 18 0.10 5.68 0.68
N LEU A 19 1.16 4.91 0.94
CA LEU A 19 2.49 5.22 0.39
C LEU A 19 2.44 5.41 -1.11
N VAL A 20 1.78 4.49 -1.81
CA VAL A 20 1.68 4.53 -3.27
C VAL A 20 0.80 5.69 -3.71
N ALA A 21 -0.36 5.85 -3.08
CA ALA A 21 -1.31 6.90 -3.44
C ALA A 21 -0.73 8.30 -3.23
N ALA A 22 0.09 8.48 -2.19
CA ALA A 22 0.66 9.78 -1.85
C ALA A 22 1.98 10.08 -2.57
N ALA A 23 2.47 9.17 -3.40
CA ALA A 23 3.79 9.29 -4.02
C ALA A 23 3.88 10.41 -5.05
N GLY A 24 2.78 10.74 -5.70
CA GLY A 24 2.74 11.79 -6.72
C GLY A 24 2.37 13.15 -6.11
N GLU A 25 1.49 13.86 -6.77
CA GLU A 25 1.06 15.20 -6.36
C GLU A 25 -0.02 15.19 -5.28
N GLY A 26 -0.32 14.02 -4.74
CA GLY A 26 -1.36 13.85 -3.72
C GLY A 26 -2.27 12.68 -4.09
N ILE A 27 -3.14 12.32 -3.16
CA ILE A 27 -4.05 11.20 -3.36
C ILE A 27 -5.20 11.63 -4.26
N THR A 28 -5.38 10.91 -5.39
CA THR A 28 -6.45 11.20 -6.34
C THR A 28 -7.75 10.52 -5.92
N ASP A 29 -8.88 11.00 -6.48
CA ASP A 29 -10.18 10.37 -6.25
C ASP A 29 -10.19 8.92 -6.78
N SER A 30 -9.51 8.66 -7.90
CA SER A 30 -9.38 7.31 -8.44
C SER A 30 -8.69 6.38 -7.45
N GLU A 31 -7.61 6.85 -6.83
CA GLU A 31 -6.86 6.07 -5.85
C GLU A 31 -7.68 5.81 -4.60
N ILE A 32 -8.41 6.81 -4.12
CA ILE A 32 -9.31 6.65 -2.97
C ILE A 32 -10.38 5.60 -3.28
N GLY A 33 -10.94 5.65 -4.49
CA GLY A 33 -11.94 4.69 -4.93
C GLY A 33 -11.40 3.26 -4.95
N VAL A 34 -10.18 3.08 -5.45
CA VAL A 34 -9.55 1.76 -5.48
C VAL A 34 -9.29 1.26 -4.05
N MET A 35 -8.74 2.11 -3.18
CA MET A 35 -8.48 1.74 -1.79
C MET A 35 -9.76 1.32 -1.08
N SER A 36 -10.82 2.10 -1.21
CA SER A 36 -12.11 1.81 -0.60
C SER A 36 -12.69 0.48 -1.11
N GLY A 37 -12.61 0.26 -2.42
CA GLY A 37 -13.08 -0.98 -3.02
C GLY A 37 -12.31 -2.21 -2.52
N LEU A 38 -10.99 -2.09 -2.41
CA LEU A 38 -10.16 -3.19 -1.90
C LEU A 38 -10.49 -3.51 -0.45
N VAL A 39 -10.68 -2.50 0.39
CA VAL A 39 -11.03 -2.72 1.80
C VAL A 39 -12.38 -3.43 1.92
N GLN A 40 -13.30 -3.18 1.01
CA GLN A 40 -14.62 -3.81 1.04
C GLN A 40 -14.62 -5.25 0.51
N THR A 41 -13.68 -5.60 -0.36
CA THR A 41 -13.76 -6.87 -1.11
C THR A 41 -12.63 -7.86 -0.82
N VAL A 42 -11.46 -7.40 -0.42
CA VAL A 42 -10.33 -8.31 -0.19
C VAL A 42 -10.45 -8.97 1.18
N PRO A 43 -10.34 -10.31 1.24
CA PRO A 43 -10.57 -11.04 2.52
C PRO A 43 -9.72 -10.59 3.70
N VAL A 44 -8.53 -10.07 3.46
CA VAL A 44 -7.65 -9.63 4.54
C VAL A 44 -8.26 -8.48 5.35
N PHE A 45 -9.19 -7.73 4.74
CA PHE A 45 -9.87 -6.62 5.41
C PHE A 45 -11.20 -7.01 6.04
N ARG A 46 -11.46 -8.30 6.20
CA ARG A 46 -12.70 -8.73 6.85
C ARG A 46 -12.77 -8.14 8.26
N GLY A 47 -13.90 -7.49 8.57
CA GLY A 47 -14.09 -6.82 9.85
C GLY A 47 -13.47 -5.43 9.96
N PHE A 48 -12.89 -4.92 8.88
CA PHE A 48 -12.27 -3.60 8.86
C PHE A 48 -13.27 -2.58 8.33
N SER A 49 -13.66 -1.64 9.17
CA SER A 49 -14.71 -0.68 8.82
C SER A 49 -14.20 0.52 8.03
N ALA A 50 -15.11 1.25 7.40
CA ALA A 50 -14.78 2.50 6.73
C ALA A 50 -14.20 3.54 7.70
N ASP A 51 -14.70 3.56 8.95
CA ASP A 51 -14.16 4.45 9.96
C ASP A 51 -12.72 4.11 10.30
N ARG A 52 -12.40 2.82 10.42
CA ARG A 52 -11.02 2.39 10.66
C ARG A 52 -10.11 2.72 9.49
N LEU A 53 -10.64 2.62 8.26
CA LEU A 53 -9.88 3.01 7.07
C LEU A 53 -9.51 4.49 7.13
N ALA A 54 -10.45 5.35 7.49
CA ALA A 54 -10.19 6.79 7.59
C ALA A 54 -9.12 7.08 8.63
N VAL A 55 -9.21 6.46 9.81
CA VAL A 55 -8.22 6.66 10.87
C VAL A 55 -6.85 6.16 10.44
N ALA A 56 -6.78 4.98 9.85
CA ALA A 56 -5.51 4.40 9.41
C ALA A 56 -4.88 5.24 8.29
N THR A 57 -5.69 5.77 7.38
CA THR A 57 -5.21 6.65 6.32
C THR A 57 -4.60 7.93 6.91
N ASP A 58 -5.30 8.55 7.86
CA ASP A 58 -4.80 9.77 8.50
C ASP A 58 -3.47 9.52 9.23
N ARG A 59 -3.37 8.39 9.93
CA ARG A 59 -2.12 8.03 10.61
C ARG A 59 -0.97 7.82 9.62
N ALA A 60 -1.24 7.17 8.50
CA ALA A 60 -0.24 6.95 7.47
C ALA A 60 0.23 8.28 6.87
N VAL A 61 -0.68 9.20 6.59
CA VAL A 61 -0.34 10.53 6.07
C VAL A 61 0.52 11.29 7.08
N GLU A 62 0.16 11.25 8.37
CA GLU A 62 0.95 11.90 9.42
C GLU A 62 2.37 11.32 9.49
N LEU A 63 2.48 9.98 9.40
CA LEU A 63 3.77 9.31 9.43
C LEU A 63 4.65 9.78 8.26
N LEU A 64 4.07 9.93 7.08
CA LEU A 64 4.81 10.36 5.89
C LEU A 64 5.29 11.81 5.97
N ARG A 65 4.68 12.63 6.82
CA ARG A 65 5.11 14.01 7.03
C ARG A 65 6.33 14.15 7.90
N GLU A 66 6.70 13.10 8.65
CA GLU A 66 7.87 13.14 9.51
C GLU A 66 9.15 13.19 8.68
N ALA A 67 10.23 13.70 9.28
CA ALA A 67 11.56 13.55 8.69
C ALA A 67 11.84 12.05 8.56
N ASP A 68 12.33 11.61 7.43
CA ASP A 68 12.53 10.18 7.13
C ASP A 68 11.24 9.36 7.23
N GLY A 69 10.08 10.00 7.05
CA GLY A 69 8.79 9.34 7.19
C GLY A 69 8.62 8.16 6.25
N LEU A 70 9.09 8.28 5.02
CA LEU A 70 8.99 7.19 4.05
C LEU A 70 9.78 5.96 4.49
N ALA A 71 11.02 6.15 4.93
CA ALA A 71 11.84 5.05 5.42
C ALA A 71 11.26 4.44 6.69
N HIS A 72 10.76 5.27 7.59
CA HIS A 72 10.13 4.81 8.83
C HIS A 72 8.87 3.99 8.53
N ALA A 73 8.02 4.49 7.62
CA ALA A 73 6.83 3.77 7.21
C ALA A 73 7.17 2.40 6.61
N GLY A 74 8.18 2.35 5.76
CA GLY A 74 8.63 1.08 5.17
C GLY A 74 9.03 0.06 6.23
N ARG A 75 9.78 0.48 7.23
CA ARG A 75 10.19 -0.41 8.32
C ARG A 75 9.00 -0.89 9.14
N LEU A 76 8.08 0.00 9.47
CA LEU A 76 6.88 -0.35 10.22
C LEU A 76 6.02 -1.37 9.47
N ILE A 77 5.86 -1.17 8.17
CA ILE A 77 5.10 -2.08 7.33
C ILE A 77 5.75 -3.47 7.36
N ARG A 78 7.05 -3.53 7.10
CA ARG A 78 7.77 -4.80 7.09
C ARG A 78 7.65 -5.51 8.45
N ASP A 79 7.87 -4.78 9.53
CA ASP A 79 7.90 -5.38 10.86
C ASP A 79 6.50 -5.77 11.36
N SER A 80 5.46 -5.17 10.80
CA SER A 80 4.08 -5.43 11.20
C SER A 80 3.41 -6.54 10.40
N LEU A 81 4.04 -7.03 9.32
CA LEU A 81 3.44 -8.03 8.43
C LEU A 81 4.19 -9.36 8.50
N PRO A 82 3.47 -10.46 8.75
CA PRO A 82 4.08 -11.78 8.58
C PRO A 82 4.38 -12.00 7.09
N PRO A 83 5.34 -12.89 6.75
CA PRO A 83 5.77 -13.05 5.36
C PRO A 83 4.65 -13.25 4.35
N ARG A 84 3.63 -14.04 4.69
CA ARG A 84 2.51 -14.29 3.75
C ARG A 84 1.73 -13.03 3.40
N LEU A 85 1.65 -12.06 4.32
CA LEU A 85 0.92 -10.82 4.09
C LEU A 85 1.78 -9.76 3.40
N ARG A 86 3.09 -9.97 3.29
CA ARG A 86 3.94 -9.07 2.53
C ARG A 86 3.64 -9.13 1.05
N GLU A 87 3.32 -10.32 0.55
CA GLU A 87 2.85 -10.48 -0.84
C GLU A 87 1.52 -9.77 -1.03
N THR A 88 0.61 -9.91 -0.07
CA THR A 88 -0.68 -9.21 -0.09
C THR A 88 -0.46 -7.69 -0.13
N ALA A 89 0.45 -7.19 0.70
CA ALA A 89 0.75 -5.75 0.72
C ALA A 89 1.21 -5.26 -0.66
N TYR A 90 2.10 -6.00 -1.30
CA TYR A 90 2.59 -5.61 -2.61
C TYR A 90 1.49 -5.68 -3.68
N ALA A 91 0.63 -6.69 -3.60
CA ALA A 91 -0.50 -6.79 -4.52
C ALA A 91 -1.44 -5.59 -4.38
N LEU A 92 -1.73 -5.17 -3.15
CA LEU A 92 -2.56 -4.00 -2.91
C LEU A 92 -1.88 -2.73 -3.41
N ALA A 93 -0.58 -2.61 -3.20
CA ALA A 93 0.19 -1.47 -3.71
C ALA A 93 0.10 -1.37 -5.23
N CYS A 94 0.23 -2.49 -5.92
CA CYS A 94 0.12 -2.52 -7.38
C CYS A 94 -1.27 -2.15 -7.85
N GLU A 95 -2.32 -2.55 -7.13
CA GLU A 95 -3.70 -2.18 -7.48
C GLU A 95 -3.89 -0.67 -7.39
N VAL A 96 -3.34 -0.04 -6.35
CA VAL A 96 -3.43 1.42 -6.20
C VAL A 96 -2.65 2.13 -7.31
N ALA A 97 -1.45 1.65 -7.62
CA ALA A 97 -0.66 2.23 -8.73
C ALA A 97 -1.39 2.10 -10.06
N ALA A 98 -2.13 1.01 -10.26
CA ALA A 98 -2.87 0.77 -11.48
C ALA A 98 -4.06 1.71 -11.65
N ALA A 99 -4.52 2.38 -10.59
CA ALA A 99 -5.60 3.35 -10.68
C ALA A 99 -5.30 4.44 -11.71
N ASP A 100 -4.02 4.78 -11.87
CA ASP A 100 -3.55 5.74 -12.87
C ASP A 100 -2.77 5.03 -13.99
N PHE A 101 -3.06 3.77 -14.23
CA PHE A 101 -2.50 2.95 -15.30
C PHE A 101 -0.96 2.87 -15.27
N PHE A 102 -0.37 2.97 -14.08
CA PHE A 102 1.09 2.97 -13.90
C PHE A 102 1.80 4.11 -14.66
N GLU A 103 1.10 5.19 -14.94
CA GLU A 103 1.69 6.31 -15.69
C GLU A 103 2.55 7.23 -14.82
N ASP A 104 2.30 7.26 -13.53
CA ASP A 104 3.03 8.12 -12.61
C ASP A 104 4.37 7.48 -12.22
N ARG A 105 5.47 8.13 -12.59
CA ARG A 105 6.81 7.67 -12.25
C ARG A 105 7.04 7.60 -10.74
N ALA A 106 6.45 8.52 -9.99
CA ALA A 106 6.58 8.52 -8.55
C ALA A 106 5.97 7.25 -7.96
N SER A 107 4.81 6.82 -8.45
CA SER A 107 4.17 5.59 -8.01
C SER A 107 5.03 4.37 -8.34
N VAL A 108 5.64 4.34 -9.52
CA VAL A 108 6.54 3.24 -9.91
C VAL A 108 7.75 3.17 -8.99
N SER A 109 8.35 4.32 -8.66
CA SER A 109 9.49 4.37 -7.75
C SER A 109 9.12 3.87 -6.35
N ILE A 110 7.94 4.23 -5.87
CA ILE A 110 7.47 3.75 -4.57
C ILE A 110 7.22 2.24 -4.59
N LEU A 111 6.70 1.70 -5.69
CA LEU A 111 6.53 0.25 -5.80
C LEU A 111 7.86 -0.47 -5.68
N GLU A 112 8.91 0.05 -6.29
CA GLU A 112 10.25 -0.54 -6.15
C GLU A 112 10.72 -0.50 -4.70
N LEU A 113 10.51 0.62 -4.02
CA LEU A 113 10.87 0.78 -2.62
C LEU A 113 10.12 -0.22 -1.74
N VAL A 114 8.82 -0.36 -1.95
CA VAL A 114 8.00 -1.30 -1.20
C VAL A 114 8.47 -2.74 -1.43
N ARG A 115 8.71 -3.11 -2.68
CA ARG A 115 9.20 -4.44 -3.03
C ARG A 115 10.51 -4.75 -2.31
N ASP A 116 11.44 -3.80 -2.33
CA ASP A 116 12.75 -3.98 -1.71
C ASP A 116 12.64 -4.06 -0.19
N GLU A 117 11.85 -3.18 0.42
CA GLU A 117 11.66 -3.18 1.87
C GLU A 117 11.01 -4.46 2.37
N LEU A 118 10.04 -5.00 1.61
CA LEU A 118 9.38 -6.25 1.96
C LEU A 118 10.22 -7.48 1.63
N ALA A 119 11.35 -7.31 0.96
CA ALA A 119 12.27 -8.38 0.56
C ALA A 119 11.56 -9.50 -0.21
N LEU A 120 10.69 -9.14 -1.14
CA LEU A 120 9.95 -10.12 -1.92
C LEU A 120 10.86 -10.84 -2.91
N ASP A 121 10.57 -12.13 -3.12
CA ASP A 121 11.20 -12.88 -4.19
C ASP A 121 10.92 -12.17 -5.53
N PRO A 122 11.95 -11.94 -6.37
CA PRO A 122 11.76 -11.21 -7.62
C PRO A 122 10.73 -11.82 -8.56
N LEU A 123 10.63 -13.15 -8.61
CA LEU A 123 9.63 -13.81 -9.47
C LEU A 123 8.22 -13.60 -8.93
N VAL A 124 8.04 -13.64 -7.62
CA VAL A 124 6.75 -13.38 -6.99
C VAL A 124 6.34 -11.94 -7.26
N ALA A 125 7.25 -10.99 -7.06
CA ALA A 125 6.96 -9.58 -7.31
C ALA A 125 6.57 -9.35 -8.77
N ALA A 126 7.30 -9.94 -9.71
CA ALA A 126 7.00 -9.82 -11.14
C ALA A 126 5.64 -10.41 -11.50
N ALA A 127 5.28 -11.54 -10.89
CA ALA A 127 3.97 -12.17 -11.11
C ALA A 127 2.83 -11.28 -10.61
N ILE A 128 3.01 -10.68 -9.44
CA ILE A 128 2.01 -9.76 -8.87
C ILE A 128 1.82 -8.54 -9.77
N GLU A 129 2.92 -7.93 -10.21
CA GLU A 129 2.90 -6.78 -11.10
C GLU A 129 2.19 -7.10 -12.42
N ARG A 130 2.50 -8.25 -12.98
CA ARG A 130 1.90 -8.69 -14.25
C ARG A 130 0.40 -8.90 -14.11
N GLY A 131 -0.02 -9.50 -13.00
CA GLY A 131 -1.43 -9.71 -12.70
C GLY A 131 -2.19 -8.39 -12.58
N ALA A 132 -1.62 -7.42 -11.89
CA ALA A 132 -2.24 -6.10 -11.76
C ALA A 132 -2.37 -5.42 -13.11
N ARG A 133 -1.32 -5.44 -13.94
CA ARG A 133 -1.38 -4.85 -15.28
C ARG A 133 -2.47 -5.51 -16.13
N ALA A 134 -2.60 -6.84 -16.06
CA ALA A 134 -3.61 -7.55 -16.81
C ALA A 134 -5.02 -7.16 -16.41
N ARG A 135 -5.25 -6.97 -15.11
CA ARG A 135 -6.58 -6.59 -14.59
C ARG A 135 -7.01 -5.20 -15.02
N TYR A 136 -6.06 -4.30 -15.26
CA TYR A 136 -6.35 -2.89 -15.55
C TYR A 136 -6.13 -2.53 -17.02
N GLN A 137 -6.00 -3.53 -17.89
CA GLN A 137 -5.95 -3.27 -19.33
C GLN A 137 -7.29 -2.73 -19.82
N VAL A 138 -7.21 -1.84 -20.79
CA VAL A 138 -8.41 -1.29 -21.42
C VAL A 138 -8.45 -1.72 -22.89
N VAL A 139 -9.66 -1.63 -23.49
CA VAL A 139 -9.88 -2.01 -24.89
C VAL A 139 -9.20 -1.02 -25.84
#